data_3611e2c4826e922174fd0fe584c79f54
#
_entry.id   3611e2c4826e922174fd0fe584c79f54
#
_cell.length_a   1.000
_cell.length_b   1.000
_cell.length_c   1.000
_cell.angle_alpha   90.00
_cell.angle_beta   90.00
_cell.angle_gamma   90.00
#
_symmetry.space_group_name_H-M   'P 1'
#
loop_
_entity.id
_entity.type
_entity.pdbx_description
1 polymer ?
#
loop_
_entity_poly.entity_id
_entity_poly.type
_entity_poly.pdbx_seq_one_letter_code
_entity_poly.pdbx_strand_id
1 'polypeptide(L)'
;MTKNRILEVSIDLFSQFGYDGVSIRQIAGEVGIRESSIYNHYQNKQAILKAILDYYIEEMVSDEIPIEQASLNLDQGFDYFYNAGCVAFLTKLNEEKMMKITRLMLIESYHNDDVRNFLKIAIIEAPVNGWIELFNLMKEKNMIERDCDVRQLSESFFYYGMFLLYEHFILNYPEDDGKFYNEFMEKTKKHARIIFDSVKTGGI
;
A
#
# COMPACT_ATOMS: atom_id res chain seq x y z
N MET A 1 4.01 15.26 -21.36
CA MET A 1 2.69 14.74 -21.81
C MET A 1 2.76 13.28 -22.30
N THR A 2 3.53 12.93 -23.30
CA THR A 2 3.54 11.57 -23.88
C THR A 2 3.99 10.47 -22.90
N LYS A 3 5.05 10.69 -22.11
CA LYS A 3 5.54 9.72 -21.12
C LYS A 3 4.46 9.34 -20.09
N ASN A 4 3.75 10.34 -19.56
CA ASN A 4 2.66 10.09 -18.59
C ASN A 4 1.50 9.33 -19.24
N ARG A 5 1.14 9.65 -20.50
CA ARG A 5 0.09 8.93 -21.21
C ARG A 5 0.47 7.46 -21.46
N ILE A 6 1.74 7.17 -21.76
CA ILE A 6 2.23 5.78 -21.86
C ILE A 6 2.07 5.07 -20.51
N LEU A 7 2.44 5.72 -19.39
CA LEU A 7 2.31 5.15 -18.06
C LEU A 7 0.85 4.83 -17.72
N GLU A 8 -0.06 5.79 -17.90
CA GLU A 8 -1.50 5.62 -17.64
C GLU A 8 -2.10 4.47 -18.44
N VAL A 9 -1.88 4.46 -19.76
CA VAL A 9 -2.36 3.37 -20.63
C VAL A 9 -1.76 2.02 -20.24
N SER A 10 -0.48 2.00 -19.81
CA SER A 10 0.15 0.76 -19.37
C SER A 10 -0.44 0.25 -18.05
N ILE A 11 -0.78 1.13 -17.11
CA ILE A 11 -1.49 0.76 -15.87
C ILE A 11 -2.84 0.11 -16.22
N ASP A 12 -3.61 0.74 -17.10
CA ASP A 12 -4.91 0.22 -17.52
C ASP A 12 -4.79 -1.15 -18.17
N LEU A 13 -3.90 -1.30 -19.14
CA LEU A 13 -3.73 -2.55 -19.86
C LEU A 13 -3.18 -3.67 -18.98
N PHE A 14 -2.13 -3.38 -18.19
CA PHE A 14 -1.53 -4.39 -17.30
C PHE A 14 -2.49 -4.84 -16.20
N SER A 15 -3.30 -3.93 -15.65
CA SER A 15 -4.29 -4.28 -14.63
C SER A 15 -5.43 -5.14 -15.16
N GLN A 16 -5.73 -5.06 -16.47
CA GLN A 16 -6.79 -5.84 -17.11
C GLN A 16 -6.30 -7.18 -17.66
N PHE A 17 -5.13 -7.19 -18.31
CA PHE A 17 -4.66 -8.34 -19.10
C PHE A 17 -3.41 -9.01 -18.54
N GLY A 18 -2.91 -8.53 -17.38
CA GLY A 18 -1.63 -8.95 -16.81
C GLY A 18 -0.43 -8.37 -17.56
N TYR A 19 0.72 -8.38 -16.91
CA TYR A 19 1.96 -7.86 -17.51
C TYR A 19 2.34 -8.63 -18.77
N ASP A 20 2.34 -9.96 -18.74
CA ASP A 20 2.78 -10.79 -19.87
C ASP A 20 1.78 -10.74 -21.05
N GLY A 21 0.50 -10.55 -20.77
CA GLY A 21 -0.55 -10.48 -21.77
C GLY A 21 -0.55 -9.20 -22.65
N VAL A 22 0.29 -8.20 -22.29
CA VAL A 22 0.33 -6.90 -22.99
C VAL A 22 1.67 -6.70 -23.70
N SER A 23 1.62 -6.31 -24.99
CA SER A 23 2.80 -5.96 -25.80
C SER A 23 3.03 -4.46 -25.87
N ILE A 24 4.27 -4.03 -26.15
CA ILE A 24 4.61 -2.62 -26.44
C ILE A 24 3.78 -2.08 -27.61
N ARG A 25 3.48 -2.92 -28.61
CA ARG A 25 2.64 -2.55 -29.76
C ARG A 25 1.21 -2.22 -29.35
N GLN A 26 0.62 -2.97 -28.42
CA GLN A 26 -0.72 -2.67 -27.88
C GLN A 26 -0.72 -1.34 -27.11
N ILE A 27 0.29 -1.11 -26.25
CA ILE A 27 0.44 0.16 -25.54
C ILE A 27 0.56 1.32 -26.54
N ALA A 28 1.40 1.19 -27.57
CA ALA A 28 1.59 2.22 -28.59
C ALA A 28 0.29 2.50 -29.36
N GLY A 29 -0.46 1.45 -29.70
CA GLY A 29 -1.76 1.56 -30.36
C GLY A 29 -2.78 2.32 -29.52
N GLU A 30 -2.89 2.01 -28.24
CA GLU A 30 -3.82 2.66 -27.31
C GLU A 30 -3.45 4.13 -27.02
N VAL A 31 -2.14 4.42 -26.97
CA VAL A 31 -1.63 5.80 -26.82
C VAL A 31 -1.83 6.62 -28.12
N GLY A 32 -1.96 5.95 -29.28
CA GLY A 32 -2.06 6.59 -30.58
C GLY A 32 -0.72 7.04 -31.16
N ILE A 33 0.39 6.33 -30.83
CA ILE A 33 1.75 6.64 -31.29
C ILE A 33 2.39 5.44 -31.99
N ARG A 34 3.53 5.67 -32.67
CA ARG A 34 4.32 4.57 -33.22
C ARG A 34 5.05 3.83 -32.07
N GLU A 35 5.22 2.51 -32.22
CA GLU A 35 5.95 1.68 -31.27
C GLU A 35 7.37 2.22 -30.98
N SER A 36 8.08 2.70 -32.01
CA SER A 36 9.37 3.35 -31.87
C SER A 36 9.39 4.58 -30.95
N SER A 37 8.26 5.26 -30.83
CA SER A 37 8.12 6.42 -29.95
C SER A 37 8.07 6.03 -28.46
N ILE A 38 7.63 4.81 -28.13
CA ILE A 38 7.69 4.30 -26.75
C ILE A 38 9.14 4.18 -26.29
N TYR A 39 10.01 3.65 -27.16
CA TYR A 39 11.43 3.46 -26.84
C TYR A 39 12.21 4.76 -26.61
N ASN A 40 11.68 5.91 -27.02
CA ASN A 40 12.24 7.22 -26.67
C ASN A 40 11.98 7.59 -25.18
N HIS A 41 11.04 6.93 -24.50
CA HIS A 41 10.64 7.21 -23.14
C HIS A 41 11.00 6.07 -22.17
N TYR A 42 10.91 4.82 -22.64
CA TYR A 42 11.15 3.61 -21.86
C TYR A 42 11.93 2.60 -22.69
N GLN A 43 13.05 2.12 -22.17
CA GLN A 43 13.94 1.20 -22.90
C GLN A 43 13.25 -0.13 -23.30
N ASN A 44 12.32 -0.59 -22.50
CA ASN A 44 11.59 -1.85 -22.69
C ASN A 44 10.33 -1.88 -21.82
N LYS A 45 9.54 -2.94 -21.92
CA LYS A 45 8.31 -3.14 -21.14
C LYS A 45 8.58 -3.20 -19.64
N GLN A 46 9.72 -3.77 -19.22
CA GLN A 46 10.14 -3.83 -17.81
C GLN A 46 10.38 -2.43 -17.22
N ALA A 47 10.96 -1.51 -18.02
CA ALA A 47 11.15 -0.12 -17.58
C ALA A 47 9.81 0.61 -17.35
N ILE A 48 8.75 0.24 -18.09
CA ILE A 48 7.40 0.77 -17.84
C ILE A 48 6.83 0.21 -16.53
N LEU A 49 6.96 -1.11 -16.31
CA LEU A 49 6.53 -1.74 -15.05
C LEU A 49 7.24 -1.12 -13.85
N LYS A 50 8.57 -0.96 -13.95
CA LYS A 50 9.34 -0.29 -12.89
C LYS A 50 8.81 1.12 -12.61
N ALA A 51 8.54 1.91 -13.65
CA ALA A 51 7.99 3.25 -13.49
C ALA A 51 6.58 3.26 -12.85
N ILE A 52 5.78 2.21 -13.05
CA ILE A 52 4.49 2.03 -12.37
C ILE A 52 4.71 1.77 -10.87
N LEU A 53 5.67 0.92 -10.52
CA LEU A 53 6.02 0.63 -9.13
C LEU A 53 6.60 1.86 -8.42
N ASP A 54 7.51 2.58 -9.10
CA ASP A 54 8.10 3.82 -8.58
C ASP A 54 6.99 4.88 -8.33
N TYR A 55 6.06 5.05 -9.28
CA TYR A 55 4.90 5.92 -9.14
C TYR A 55 4.04 5.55 -7.91
N TYR A 56 3.79 4.25 -7.70
CA TYR A 56 3.01 3.78 -6.55
C TYR A 56 3.63 4.21 -5.22
N ILE A 57 4.95 4.05 -5.08
CA ILE A 57 5.64 4.46 -3.85
C ILE A 57 5.62 5.98 -3.68
N GLU A 58 5.93 6.74 -4.75
CA GLU A 58 5.89 8.20 -4.71
C GLU A 58 4.53 8.72 -4.20
N GLU A 59 3.43 8.13 -4.70
CA GLU A 59 2.07 8.49 -4.24
C GLU A 59 1.79 8.05 -2.80
N MET A 60 2.22 6.85 -2.40
CA MET A 60 1.97 6.35 -1.05
C MET A 60 2.72 7.13 0.02
N VAL A 61 3.98 7.54 -0.25
CA VAL A 61 4.78 8.30 0.72
C VAL A 61 4.51 9.81 0.68
N SER A 62 3.84 10.34 -0.38
CA SER A 62 3.54 11.77 -0.48
C SER A 62 2.70 12.29 0.69
N ASP A 63 1.85 11.45 1.24
CA ASP A 63 0.93 11.76 2.35
C ASP A 63 1.35 11.05 3.65
N GLU A 64 2.58 10.51 3.72
CA GLU A 64 3.09 9.87 4.93
C GLU A 64 3.18 10.88 6.08
N ILE A 65 2.65 10.48 7.24
CA ILE A 65 2.68 11.32 8.44
C ILE A 65 4.10 11.27 9.04
N PRO A 66 4.83 12.39 9.09
CA PRO A 66 6.14 12.42 9.73
C PRO A 66 6.08 11.96 11.18
N ILE A 67 7.16 11.34 11.68
CA ILE A 67 7.20 10.77 13.03
C ILE A 67 6.92 11.82 14.13
N GLU A 68 7.31 13.08 13.90
CA GLU A 68 7.01 14.20 14.81
C GLU A 68 5.50 14.45 14.87
N GLN A 69 4.81 14.45 13.74
CA GLN A 69 3.37 14.62 13.67
C GLN A 69 2.64 13.39 14.21
N ALA A 70 3.15 12.18 13.97
CA ALA A 70 2.64 10.95 14.55
C ALA A 70 2.74 10.99 16.09
N SER A 71 3.84 11.52 16.62
CA SER A 71 4.02 11.76 18.06
C SER A 71 2.96 12.70 18.63
N LEU A 72 2.67 13.81 17.97
CA LEU A 72 1.63 14.76 18.39
C LEU A 72 0.22 14.15 18.30
N ASN A 73 -0.02 13.34 17.28
CA ASN A 73 -1.29 12.64 17.13
C ASN A 73 -1.49 11.59 18.25
N LEU A 74 -0.43 10.89 18.67
CA LEU A 74 -0.48 9.97 19.80
C LEU A 74 -0.82 10.67 21.13
N ASP A 75 -0.37 11.90 21.33
CA ASP A 75 -0.71 12.71 22.52
C ASP A 75 -2.21 13.03 22.61
N GLN A 76 -2.93 12.99 21.46
CA GLN A 76 -4.40 13.07 21.41
C GLN A 76 -5.11 11.72 21.67
N GLY A 77 -4.34 10.66 21.88
CA GLY A 77 -4.82 9.31 22.11
C GLY A 77 -4.79 8.40 20.88
N PHE A 78 -4.73 7.10 21.15
CA PHE A 78 -4.60 6.06 20.11
C PHE A 78 -5.67 6.12 19.03
N ASP A 79 -6.92 6.34 19.40
CA ASP A 79 -8.02 6.41 18.42
C ASP A 79 -7.85 7.57 17.43
N TYR A 80 -7.40 8.72 17.90
CA TYR A 80 -7.15 9.88 17.04
C TYR A 80 -6.01 9.58 16.06
N PHE A 81 -4.88 9.11 16.60
CA PHE A 81 -3.73 8.71 15.80
C PHE A 81 -4.10 7.68 14.73
N TYR A 82 -4.78 6.60 15.15
CA TYR A 82 -5.19 5.52 14.26
C TYR A 82 -6.10 6.04 13.13
N ASN A 83 -7.14 6.80 13.48
CA ASN A 83 -8.07 7.33 12.47
C ASN A 83 -7.35 8.23 11.46
N ALA A 84 -6.44 9.11 11.91
CA ALA A 84 -5.70 10.00 11.02
C ALA A 84 -4.84 9.21 10.01
N GLY A 85 -4.09 8.22 10.47
CA GLY A 85 -3.25 7.37 9.61
C GLY A 85 -4.06 6.52 8.64
N CYS A 86 -5.11 5.85 9.13
CA CYS A 86 -5.97 5.02 8.28
C CYS A 86 -6.73 5.81 7.22
N VAL A 87 -7.27 6.98 7.56
CA VAL A 87 -7.99 7.82 6.59
C VAL A 87 -7.06 8.25 5.46
N ALA A 88 -5.85 8.73 5.77
CA ALA A 88 -4.86 9.12 4.77
C ALA A 88 -4.52 7.95 3.84
N PHE A 89 -4.16 6.79 4.41
CA PHE A 89 -3.83 5.58 3.66
C PHE A 89 -4.97 5.12 2.75
N LEU A 90 -6.18 4.99 3.29
CA LEU A 90 -7.33 4.48 2.53
C LEU A 90 -7.83 5.47 1.48
N THR A 91 -7.74 6.77 1.74
CA THR A 91 -8.09 7.79 0.73
C THR A 91 -7.18 7.64 -0.48
N LYS A 92 -5.88 7.49 -0.27
CA LYS A 92 -4.91 7.26 -1.34
C LYS A 92 -5.15 5.93 -2.05
N LEU A 93 -5.31 4.85 -1.30
CA LEU A 93 -5.53 3.51 -1.87
C LEU A 93 -6.82 3.43 -2.69
N ASN A 94 -7.85 4.20 -2.34
CA ASN A 94 -9.15 4.22 -3.05
C ASN A 94 -9.13 5.03 -4.35
N GLU A 95 -8.04 5.68 -4.70
CA GLU A 95 -7.87 6.27 -6.02
C GLU A 95 -7.86 5.16 -7.08
N GLU A 96 -8.64 5.28 -8.14
CA GLU A 96 -8.80 4.26 -9.18
C GLU A 96 -7.45 3.73 -9.70
N LYS A 97 -6.49 4.63 -9.91
CA LYS A 97 -5.15 4.28 -10.38
C LYS A 97 -4.39 3.44 -9.37
N MET A 98 -4.46 3.79 -8.08
CA MET A 98 -3.80 3.07 -7.00
C MET A 98 -4.40 1.68 -6.81
N MET A 99 -5.73 1.55 -6.88
CA MET A 99 -6.41 0.25 -6.85
C MET A 99 -5.95 -0.66 -7.99
N LYS A 100 -5.87 -0.13 -9.24
CA LYS A 100 -5.37 -0.88 -10.39
C LYS A 100 -3.94 -1.39 -10.19
N ILE A 101 -3.05 -0.53 -9.68
CA ILE A 101 -1.65 -0.90 -9.44
C ILE A 101 -1.55 -1.92 -8.30
N THR A 102 -2.29 -1.73 -7.21
CA THR A 102 -2.31 -2.69 -6.08
C THR A 102 -2.71 -4.07 -6.56
N ARG A 103 -3.79 -4.16 -7.34
CA ARG A 103 -4.23 -5.43 -7.90
C ARG A 103 -3.20 -6.04 -8.84
N LEU A 104 -2.63 -5.24 -9.76
CA LEU A 104 -1.55 -5.68 -10.64
C LEU A 104 -0.39 -6.30 -9.86
N MET A 105 0.08 -5.62 -8.82
CA MET A 105 1.17 -6.11 -7.98
C MET A 105 0.85 -7.45 -7.32
N LEU A 106 -0.36 -7.59 -6.75
CA LEU A 106 -0.77 -8.83 -6.09
C LEU A 106 -0.82 -10.01 -7.08
N ILE A 107 -1.37 -9.80 -8.28
CA ILE A 107 -1.46 -10.85 -9.31
C ILE A 107 -0.06 -11.21 -9.84
N GLU A 108 0.74 -10.21 -10.18
CA GLU A 108 2.06 -10.42 -10.80
C GLU A 108 3.12 -10.91 -9.82
N SER A 109 2.91 -10.78 -8.52
CA SER A 109 3.89 -11.21 -7.50
C SER A 109 4.25 -12.70 -7.58
N TYR A 110 3.38 -13.54 -8.12
CA TYR A 110 3.65 -14.96 -8.31
C TYR A 110 4.61 -15.23 -9.48
N HIS A 111 4.47 -14.50 -10.60
CA HIS A 111 5.22 -14.75 -11.83
C HIS A 111 6.42 -13.83 -12.03
N ASN A 112 6.45 -12.65 -11.42
CA ASN A 112 7.44 -11.61 -11.65
C ASN A 112 8.28 -11.35 -10.39
N ASP A 113 9.58 -11.69 -10.47
CA ASP A 113 10.50 -11.55 -9.33
C ASP A 113 10.72 -10.10 -8.91
N ASP A 114 10.71 -9.14 -9.85
CA ASP A 114 10.85 -7.72 -9.52
C ASP A 114 9.64 -7.20 -8.74
N VAL A 115 8.42 -7.61 -9.14
CA VAL A 115 7.20 -7.29 -8.41
C VAL A 115 7.17 -7.95 -7.04
N ARG A 116 7.60 -9.21 -6.96
CA ARG A 116 7.68 -9.94 -5.69
C ARG A 116 8.65 -9.27 -4.71
N ASN A 117 9.84 -8.91 -5.18
CA ASN A 117 10.84 -8.20 -4.38
C ASN A 117 10.35 -6.81 -3.97
N PHE A 118 9.69 -6.10 -4.87
CA PHE A 118 9.09 -4.80 -4.56
C PHE A 118 8.04 -4.93 -3.45
N LEU A 119 7.10 -5.88 -3.56
CA LEU A 119 6.09 -6.14 -2.51
C LEU A 119 6.75 -6.46 -1.18
N LYS A 120 7.75 -7.36 -1.18
CA LYS A 120 8.44 -7.75 0.04
C LYS A 120 9.09 -6.57 0.73
N ILE A 121 9.85 -5.75 0.00
CA ILE A 121 10.68 -4.70 0.60
C ILE A 121 9.85 -3.43 0.85
N ALA A 122 9.16 -2.93 -0.18
CA ALA A 122 8.52 -1.62 -0.13
C ALA A 122 7.12 -1.65 0.50
N ILE A 123 6.38 -2.77 0.33
CA ILE A 123 4.97 -2.84 0.78
C ILE A 123 4.83 -3.60 2.11
N ILE A 124 5.77 -4.47 2.46
CA ILE A 124 5.70 -5.25 3.71
C ILE A 124 6.79 -4.80 4.69
N GLU A 125 8.07 -4.95 4.35
CA GLU A 125 9.17 -4.71 5.30
C GLU A 125 9.27 -3.24 5.73
N ALA A 126 9.16 -2.30 4.78
CA ALA A 126 9.28 -0.87 5.09
C ALA A 126 8.13 -0.38 6.01
N PRO A 127 6.84 -0.66 5.74
CA PRO A 127 5.77 -0.29 6.67
C PRO A 127 5.86 -0.99 8.03
N VAL A 128 6.25 -2.28 8.09
CA VAL A 128 6.46 -2.97 9.37
C VAL A 128 7.55 -2.28 10.19
N ASN A 129 8.65 -1.84 9.56
CA ASN A 129 9.71 -1.09 10.25
C ASN A 129 9.20 0.27 10.76
N GLY A 130 8.37 0.98 9.98
CA GLY A 130 7.71 2.21 10.45
C GLY A 130 6.83 1.98 11.68
N TRP A 131 6.08 0.86 11.72
CA TRP A 131 5.32 0.48 12.91
C TRP A 131 6.20 0.13 14.10
N ILE A 132 7.37 -0.51 13.89
CA ILE A 132 8.35 -0.77 14.95
C ILE A 132 8.85 0.55 15.57
N GLU A 133 9.18 1.54 14.74
CA GLU A 133 9.59 2.87 15.22
C GLU A 133 8.49 3.53 16.05
N LEU A 134 7.25 3.46 15.57
CA LEU A 134 6.10 4.01 16.26
C LEU A 134 5.84 3.32 17.61
N PHE A 135 5.85 2.00 17.67
CA PHE A 135 5.67 1.28 18.93
C PHE A 135 6.82 1.52 19.91
N ASN A 136 8.06 1.71 19.43
CA ASN A 136 9.16 2.17 20.28
C ASN A 136 8.90 3.57 20.86
N LEU A 137 8.40 4.51 20.05
CA LEU A 137 7.99 5.83 20.52
C LEU A 137 6.88 5.73 21.60
N MET A 138 5.91 4.83 21.41
CA MET A 138 4.86 4.59 22.41
C MET A 138 5.43 4.02 23.72
N LYS A 139 6.48 3.17 23.66
CA LYS A 139 7.22 2.73 24.87
C LYS A 139 7.89 3.90 25.59
N GLU A 140 8.58 4.78 24.85
CA GLU A 140 9.23 5.97 25.41
C GLU A 140 8.22 6.89 26.10
N LYS A 141 7.02 7.01 25.54
CA LYS A 141 5.90 7.78 26.11
C LYS A 141 5.18 7.04 27.25
N ASN A 142 5.59 5.83 27.62
CA ASN A 142 4.94 4.95 28.59
C ASN A 142 3.46 4.67 28.28
N MET A 143 3.09 4.59 27.02
CA MET A 143 1.73 4.24 26.56
C MET A 143 1.52 2.73 26.49
N ILE A 144 2.61 1.98 26.25
CA ILE A 144 2.62 0.52 26.19
C ILE A 144 3.73 -0.05 27.07
N GLU A 145 3.63 -1.33 27.43
CA GLU A 145 4.56 -2.02 28.31
C GLU A 145 5.97 -2.10 27.69
N ARG A 146 7.01 -1.93 28.54
CA ARG A 146 8.41 -1.86 28.07
C ARG A 146 8.97 -3.19 27.58
N ASP A 147 8.45 -4.30 28.07
CA ASP A 147 8.91 -5.66 27.75
C ASP A 147 8.16 -6.30 26.55
N CYS A 148 7.15 -5.61 25.97
CA CYS A 148 6.46 -6.13 24.81
C CYS A 148 7.39 -6.26 23.59
N ASP A 149 7.21 -7.32 22.80
CA ASP A 149 7.92 -7.51 21.53
C ASP A 149 7.32 -6.61 20.44
N VAL A 150 7.99 -5.47 20.17
CA VAL A 150 7.49 -4.47 19.20
C VAL A 150 7.48 -5.01 17.77
N ARG A 151 8.36 -5.96 17.42
CA ARG A 151 8.34 -6.57 16.09
C ARG A 151 7.10 -7.43 15.91
N GLN A 152 6.85 -8.34 16.85
CA GLN A 152 5.66 -9.19 16.83
C GLN A 152 4.37 -8.35 16.84
N LEU A 153 4.36 -7.26 17.61
CA LEU A 153 3.25 -6.32 17.69
C LEU A 153 2.99 -5.64 16.32
N SER A 154 4.06 -5.13 15.69
CA SER A 154 4.01 -4.48 14.38
C SER A 154 3.53 -5.43 13.28
N GLU A 155 4.06 -6.63 13.24
CA GLU A 155 3.66 -7.66 12.29
C GLU A 155 2.19 -8.06 12.48
N SER A 156 1.76 -8.30 13.71
CA SER A 156 0.37 -8.64 14.03
C SER A 156 -0.61 -7.54 13.62
N PHE A 157 -0.21 -6.28 13.85
CA PHE A 157 -1.01 -5.12 13.48
C PHE A 157 -1.12 -4.98 11.94
N PHE A 158 0.01 -5.04 11.25
CA PHE A 158 0.10 -4.74 9.82
C PHE A 158 -0.47 -5.86 8.94
N TYR A 159 -0.16 -7.12 9.24
CA TYR A 159 -0.55 -8.25 8.38
C TYR A 159 -2.06 -8.48 8.33
N TYR A 160 -2.79 -8.11 9.38
CA TYR A 160 -4.25 -8.17 9.33
C TYR A 160 -4.82 -7.25 8.27
N GLY A 161 -4.33 -6.00 8.20
CA GLY A 161 -4.73 -5.06 7.14
C GLY A 161 -4.36 -5.57 5.74
N MET A 162 -3.15 -6.13 5.58
CA MET A 162 -2.70 -6.72 4.32
C MET A 162 -3.58 -7.89 3.87
N PHE A 163 -4.04 -8.73 4.80
CA PHE A 163 -4.96 -9.81 4.46
C PHE A 163 -6.32 -9.29 3.99
N LEU A 164 -6.87 -8.25 4.60
CA LEU A 164 -8.11 -7.62 4.15
C LEU A 164 -7.99 -7.00 2.75
N LEU A 165 -6.83 -6.42 2.42
CA LEU A 165 -6.55 -5.94 1.06
C LEU A 165 -6.51 -7.11 0.06
N TYR A 166 -5.84 -8.20 0.42
CA TYR A 166 -5.81 -9.41 -0.41
C TYR A 166 -7.22 -9.97 -0.63
N GLU A 167 -8.01 -10.07 0.44
CA GLU A 167 -9.41 -10.52 0.36
C GLU A 167 -10.21 -9.64 -0.61
N HIS A 168 -10.10 -8.32 -0.52
CA HIS A 168 -10.79 -7.39 -1.38
C HIS A 168 -10.33 -7.46 -2.85
N PHE A 169 -9.03 -7.33 -3.09
CA PHE A 169 -8.50 -7.21 -4.46
C PHE A 169 -8.41 -8.53 -5.21
N ILE A 170 -8.36 -9.67 -4.53
CA ILE A 170 -8.15 -10.98 -5.15
C ILE A 170 -9.35 -11.89 -4.96
N LEU A 171 -9.83 -12.09 -3.72
CA LEU A 171 -10.86 -13.10 -3.46
C LEU A 171 -12.27 -12.59 -3.80
N ASN A 172 -12.55 -11.33 -3.56
CA ASN A 172 -13.88 -10.73 -3.77
C ASN A 172 -14.00 -9.93 -5.08
N TYR A 173 -12.91 -9.79 -5.85
CA TYR A 173 -12.94 -9.09 -7.13
C TYR A 173 -13.79 -9.87 -8.16
N PRO A 174 -14.61 -9.23 -9.01
CA PRO A 174 -14.81 -7.77 -9.18
C PRO A 174 -15.94 -7.16 -8.33
N GLU A 175 -16.43 -7.85 -7.33
CA GLU A 175 -17.57 -7.41 -6.51
C GLU A 175 -17.12 -6.28 -5.55
N ASP A 176 -17.18 -5.04 -6.03
CA ASP A 176 -17.04 -3.85 -5.18
C ASP A 176 -18.42 -3.21 -5.03
N ASP A 177 -19.02 -3.36 -3.84
CA ASP A 177 -20.29 -2.75 -3.49
C ASP A 177 -20.12 -1.36 -2.82
N GLY A 178 -18.93 -0.79 -2.88
CA GLY A 178 -18.58 0.51 -2.28
C GLY A 178 -18.45 0.49 -0.76
N LYS A 179 -18.50 -0.68 -0.11
CA LYS A 179 -18.43 -0.80 1.35
C LYS A 179 -17.03 -1.03 1.87
N PHE A 180 -16.09 -1.40 1.01
CA PHE A 180 -14.74 -1.82 1.40
C PHE A 180 -14.08 -0.83 2.36
N TYR A 181 -14.13 0.47 2.06
CA TYR A 181 -13.54 1.50 2.90
C TYR A 181 -14.04 1.44 4.35
N ASN A 182 -15.37 1.42 4.53
CA ASN A 182 -15.96 1.40 5.87
C ASN A 182 -15.69 0.10 6.61
N GLU A 183 -15.79 -1.03 5.92
CA GLU A 183 -15.51 -2.35 6.50
C GLU A 183 -14.04 -2.51 6.88
N PHE A 184 -13.13 -2.07 6.04
CA PHE A 184 -11.69 -2.07 6.33
C PHE A 184 -11.40 -1.25 7.60
N MET A 185 -11.90 -0.01 7.65
CA MET A 185 -11.74 0.88 8.82
C MET A 185 -12.29 0.23 10.10
N GLU A 186 -13.48 -0.33 10.04
CA GLU A 186 -14.12 -0.95 11.21
C GLU A 186 -13.33 -2.17 11.69
N LYS A 187 -13.01 -3.09 10.78
CA LYS A 187 -12.29 -4.33 11.09
C LYS A 187 -10.89 -4.07 11.63
N THR A 188 -10.12 -3.22 10.95
CA THR A 188 -8.74 -2.90 11.34
C THR A 188 -8.70 -2.08 12.63
N LYS A 189 -9.66 -1.19 12.89
CA LYS A 189 -9.77 -0.45 14.16
C LYS A 189 -10.06 -1.38 15.34
N LYS A 190 -10.97 -2.34 15.19
CA LYS A 190 -11.25 -3.35 16.22
C LYS A 190 -10.01 -4.19 16.51
N HIS A 191 -9.32 -4.64 15.47
CA HIS A 191 -8.07 -5.40 15.60
C HIS A 191 -6.96 -4.60 16.29
N ALA A 192 -6.75 -3.36 15.84
CA ALA A 192 -5.79 -2.44 16.44
C ALA A 192 -6.04 -2.21 17.93
N ARG A 193 -7.31 -2.05 18.33
CA ARG A 193 -7.69 -1.86 19.73
C ARG A 193 -7.39 -3.09 20.58
N ILE A 194 -7.70 -4.30 20.07
CA ILE A 194 -7.38 -5.55 20.76
C ILE A 194 -5.86 -5.64 21.03
N ILE A 195 -5.04 -5.36 20.01
CA ILE A 195 -3.57 -5.37 20.13
C ILE A 195 -3.11 -4.31 21.12
N PHE A 196 -3.57 -3.07 20.98
CA PHE A 196 -3.17 -1.98 21.88
C PHE A 196 -3.58 -2.25 23.33
N ASP A 197 -4.81 -2.69 23.56
CA ASP A 197 -5.32 -3.00 24.91
C ASP A 197 -4.56 -4.16 25.58
N SER A 198 -3.96 -5.05 24.78
CA SER A 198 -3.15 -6.17 25.33
C SER A 198 -1.79 -5.74 25.87
N VAL A 199 -1.30 -4.55 25.50
CA VAL A 199 0.04 -4.06 25.85
C VAL A 199 0.05 -2.65 26.46
N LYS A 200 -1.11 -1.99 26.63
CA LYS A 200 -1.16 -0.65 27.23
C LYS A 200 -0.78 -0.67 28.70
N THR A 201 -0.01 0.32 29.13
CA THR A 201 0.34 0.50 30.54
C THR A 201 -0.91 0.83 31.38
N GLY A 202 -1.04 0.17 32.55
CA GLY A 202 -2.12 0.46 33.52
C GLY A 202 -3.45 -0.25 33.28
N GLY A 203 -3.47 -1.36 32.55
CA GLY A 203 -4.62 -2.22 32.33
C GLY A 203 -4.57 -3.48 33.19
N ILE A 204 -4.96 -3.44 34.44
CA ILE A 204 -5.62 -4.50 35.22
C ILE A 204 -6.81 -3.85 35.88
#